data_39af57cc74de02a19bbd97b64e42d051
#
_entry.id   39af57cc74de02a19bbd97b64e42d051
#
_cell.length_a   1.000
_cell.length_b   1.000
_cell.length_c   1.000
_cell.angle_alpha   90.00
_cell.angle_beta   90.00
_cell.angle_gamma   90.00
#
_symmetry.space_group_name_H-M   'P 1'
#
loop_
_entity.id
_entity.type
_entity.pdbx_description
1 polymer ?
#
loop_
_entity_poly.entity_id
_entity_poly.type
_entity_poly.pdbx_seq_one_letter_code
_entity_poly.pdbx_strand_id
1 'polypeptide(L)'
;MERSYRVLNKDDIHKNLEDHVTRLSCVLSVPRPAAAILLHNYTWQVDKLLRAWFDDEDGVRESVGLPKNNRPTKGFPRSGEVLVCGICFRTHNFDIRFESTVGFCGHRFCTSCLGAYVSRAIDDGPACLFLRCPDRYCGAVIGQDMVDLVVSDEGKMKYKEFSIRAYVENNNLSSILWPILRGYSFARRYEIKWENNRGIKWCPALGFEYAIEYNLKSASYDVSERFDVTCDCSFSFYWNCLEESHRPVKCETVANWVLENSYRENVEGEVDVEERVTKSAKRSYRRYFHYYERWVANHKSRENALAFLNVIKTEKLEQLRELVEEHGLKARKFGFLAEAWEQIAECRRVLKWSYVYGYYMPEEASLKTKLFEYLQGEAEVALERLHDCAENTLEKYLKLDGLAHEFDATKTELVNRTCVTRIFFANFVNGVSNGLAEAESNS
;
A
#
# COMPACT_ATOMS: atom_id res chain seq x y z
N MET A 1 -1.90 -3.04 21.92
CA MET A 1 -1.00 -2.03 21.31
C MET A 1 -1.78 -1.34 20.19
N GLU A 2 -1.93 -0.04 20.22
CA GLU A 2 -2.55 0.69 19.13
C GLU A 2 -1.63 0.64 17.89
N ARG A 3 -2.21 0.34 16.74
CA ARG A 3 -1.48 0.38 15.47
C ARG A 3 -1.08 1.82 15.17
N SER A 4 0.17 2.05 14.80
CA SER A 4 0.69 3.37 14.40
C SER A 4 0.20 3.81 13.01
N TYR A 5 -0.63 3.02 12.35
CA TYR A 5 -1.18 3.26 11.03
C TYR A 5 -2.66 2.88 10.94
N ARG A 6 -3.35 3.42 9.94
CA ARG A 6 -4.72 3.07 9.58
C ARG A 6 -4.76 2.49 8.18
N VAL A 7 -5.54 1.44 7.99
CA VAL A 7 -5.89 0.94 6.65
C VAL A 7 -7.11 1.71 6.17
N LEU A 8 -7.07 2.24 4.97
CA LEU A 8 -8.12 3.04 4.34
C LEU A 8 -8.62 2.30 3.10
N ASN A 9 -9.93 2.09 3.01
CA ASN A 9 -10.58 1.68 1.78
C ASN A 9 -10.84 2.89 0.85
N LYS A 10 -11.35 2.67 -0.37
CA LYS A 10 -11.62 3.76 -1.33
C LYS A 10 -12.58 4.83 -0.80
N ASP A 11 -13.57 4.45 -0.01
CA ASP A 11 -14.54 5.39 0.56
C ASP A 11 -13.93 6.23 1.68
N ASP A 12 -13.07 5.64 2.53
CA ASP A 12 -12.32 6.37 3.55
C ASP A 12 -11.37 7.40 2.91
N ILE A 13 -10.68 7.00 1.84
CA ILE A 13 -9.79 7.89 1.09
C ILE A 13 -10.58 9.05 0.48
N HIS A 14 -11.71 8.75 -0.14
CA HIS A 14 -12.58 9.76 -0.71
C HIS A 14 -13.09 10.75 0.34
N LYS A 15 -13.51 10.24 1.51
CA LYS A 15 -13.94 11.08 2.63
C LYS A 15 -12.81 12.01 3.10
N ASN A 16 -11.59 11.49 3.23
CA ASN A 16 -10.43 12.32 3.61
C ASN A 16 -10.15 13.42 2.56
N LEU A 17 -10.26 13.07 1.27
CA LEU A 17 -10.13 14.02 0.16
C LEU A 17 -11.18 15.14 0.27
N GLU A 18 -12.44 14.78 0.44
CA GLU A 18 -13.56 15.72 0.56
C GLU A 18 -13.43 16.61 1.80
N ASP A 19 -12.94 16.08 2.91
CA ASP A 19 -12.65 16.84 4.13
C ASP A 19 -11.55 17.89 3.89
N HIS A 20 -10.49 17.55 3.14
CA HIS A 20 -9.45 18.53 2.77
C HIS A 20 -10.00 19.63 1.86
N VAL A 21 -10.80 19.28 0.85
CA VAL A 21 -11.45 20.24 -0.04
C VAL A 21 -12.35 21.19 0.77
N THR A 22 -13.15 20.66 1.68
CA THR A 22 -14.05 21.44 2.52
C THR A 22 -13.30 22.41 3.42
N ARG A 23 -12.25 21.93 4.11
CA ARG A 23 -11.42 22.76 4.98
C ARG A 23 -10.76 23.90 4.22
N LEU A 24 -10.15 23.57 3.05
CA LEU A 24 -9.51 24.60 2.24
C LEU A 24 -10.52 25.62 1.69
N SER A 25 -11.68 25.17 1.22
CA SER A 25 -12.78 26.04 0.78
C SER A 25 -13.18 27.04 1.86
N CYS A 26 -13.29 26.60 3.13
CA CYS A 26 -13.58 27.48 4.26
C CYS A 26 -12.44 28.44 4.56
N VAL A 27 -11.19 27.97 4.59
CA VAL A 27 -10.02 28.80 4.95
C VAL A 27 -9.78 29.91 3.94
N LEU A 28 -9.86 29.58 2.64
CA LEU A 28 -9.61 30.54 1.56
C LEU A 28 -10.87 31.28 1.12
N SER A 29 -12.04 30.95 1.67
CA SER A 29 -13.34 31.52 1.25
C SER A 29 -13.59 31.38 -0.25
N VAL A 30 -13.21 30.25 -0.86
CA VAL A 30 -13.42 29.94 -2.27
C VAL A 30 -14.44 28.81 -2.44
N PRO A 31 -15.15 28.73 -3.59
CA PRO A 31 -16.04 27.58 -3.87
C PRO A 31 -15.30 26.26 -3.83
N ARG A 32 -15.98 25.17 -3.41
CA ARG A 32 -15.39 23.81 -3.34
C ARG A 32 -14.71 23.36 -4.63
N PRO A 33 -15.27 23.57 -5.85
CA PRO A 33 -14.56 23.21 -7.08
C PRO A 33 -13.22 23.96 -7.24
N ALA A 34 -13.16 25.24 -6.85
CA ALA A 34 -11.92 25.99 -6.88
C ALA A 34 -10.91 25.46 -5.86
N ALA A 35 -11.35 25.10 -4.64
CA ALA A 35 -10.50 24.49 -3.64
C ALA A 35 -9.92 23.14 -4.11
N ALA A 36 -10.72 22.30 -4.79
CA ALA A 36 -10.24 21.05 -5.37
C ALA A 36 -9.18 21.28 -6.46
N ILE A 37 -9.40 22.24 -7.37
CA ILE A 37 -8.44 22.63 -8.41
C ILE A 37 -7.12 23.08 -7.78
N LEU A 38 -7.18 23.92 -6.76
CA LEU A 38 -6.00 24.40 -6.01
C LEU A 38 -5.23 23.25 -5.38
N LEU A 39 -5.90 22.32 -4.71
CA LEU A 39 -5.28 21.15 -4.09
C LEU A 39 -4.61 20.25 -5.11
N HIS A 40 -5.25 19.99 -6.24
CA HIS A 40 -4.66 19.20 -7.32
C HIS A 40 -3.39 19.86 -7.89
N ASN A 41 -3.42 21.16 -8.17
CA ASN A 41 -2.27 21.87 -8.72
C ASN A 41 -1.10 21.99 -7.74
N TYR A 42 -1.38 22.07 -6.44
CA TYR A 42 -0.35 22.12 -5.39
C TYR A 42 -0.03 20.71 -4.83
N THR A 43 -0.41 19.65 -5.54
CA THR A 43 -0.11 18.25 -5.16
C THR A 43 -0.48 17.94 -3.71
N TRP A 44 -1.63 18.47 -3.25
CA TRP A 44 -2.19 18.30 -1.90
C TRP A 44 -1.30 18.85 -0.76
N GLN A 45 -0.28 19.65 -1.10
CA GLN A 45 0.60 20.32 -0.13
C GLN A 45 -0.07 21.59 0.39
N VAL A 46 -0.94 21.44 1.40
CA VAL A 46 -1.76 22.53 1.93
C VAL A 46 -0.90 23.70 2.42
N ASP A 47 0.19 23.43 3.13
CA ASP A 47 1.07 24.49 3.68
C ASP A 47 1.73 25.32 2.56
N LYS A 48 2.18 24.65 1.47
CA LYS A 48 2.75 25.33 0.31
C LYS A 48 1.71 26.20 -0.40
N LEU A 49 0.50 25.65 -0.57
CA LEU A 49 -0.62 26.37 -1.15
C LEU A 49 -0.99 27.60 -0.32
N LEU A 50 -1.15 27.45 1.00
CA LEU A 50 -1.51 28.58 1.88
C LEU A 50 -0.45 29.69 1.85
N ARG A 51 0.84 29.34 1.90
CA ARG A 51 1.91 30.34 1.77
C ARG A 51 1.80 31.10 0.44
N ALA A 52 1.74 30.37 -0.69
CA ALA A 52 1.64 31.01 -2.00
C ALA A 52 0.37 31.87 -2.13
N TRP A 53 -0.77 31.41 -1.59
CA TRP A 53 -2.03 32.12 -1.64
C TRP A 53 -1.99 33.44 -0.86
N PHE A 54 -1.44 33.44 0.36
CA PHE A 54 -1.36 34.66 1.17
C PHE A 54 -0.25 35.59 0.70
N ASP A 55 0.74 35.12 -0.04
CA ASP A 55 1.77 35.95 -0.66
C ASP A 55 1.25 36.64 -1.94
N ASP A 56 0.58 35.89 -2.84
CA ASP A 56 0.05 36.42 -4.11
C ASP A 56 -1.19 35.59 -4.55
N GLU A 57 -2.37 35.95 -4.07
CA GLU A 57 -3.63 35.31 -4.42
C GLU A 57 -3.92 35.40 -5.94
N ASP A 58 -3.70 36.58 -6.55
CA ASP A 58 -4.01 36.82 -7.95
C ASP A 58 -3.09 35.99 -8.86
N GLY A 59 -1.81 35.90 -8.55
CA GLY A 59 -0.86 35.06 -9.28
C GLY A 59 -1.16 33.56 -9.15
N VAL A 60 -1.56 33.12 -7.95
CA VAL A 60 -2.00 31.73 -7.75
C VAL A 60 -3.25 31.43 -8.57
N ARG A 61 -4.26 32.29 -8.53
CA ARG A 61 -5.49 32.12 -9.33
C ARG A 61 -5.20 32.04 -10.84
N GLU A 62 -4.36 32.92 -11.33
CA GLU A 62 -3.96 32.96 -12.75
C GLU A 62 -3.20 31.69 -13.15
N SER A 63 -2.27 31.22 -12.33
CA SER A 63 -1.48 30.02 -12.59
C SER A 63 -2.31 28.74 -12.71
N VAL A 64 -3.40 28.63 -11.95
CA VAL A 64 -4.30 27.45 -11.94
C VAL A 64 -5.54 27.64 -12.82
N GLY A 65 -5.68 28.78 -13.51
CA GLY A 65 -6.82 29.06 -14.39
C GLY A 65 -8.12 29.39 -13.65
N LEU A 66 -8.04 29.96 -12.45
CA LEU A 66 -9.18 30.49 -11.72
C LEU A 66 -9.37 31.98 -11.97
N PRO A 67 -10.59 32.52 -11.95
CA PRO A 67 -10.84 33.96 -12.12
C PRO A 67 -10.29 34.74 -10.92
N LYS A 68 -9.82 35.97 -11.19
CA LYS A 68 -9.32 36.91 -10.16
C LYS A 68 -10.38 37.31 -9.13
N ASN A 69 -11.65 37.18 -9.48
CA ASN A 69 -12.78 37.39 -8.56
C ASN A 69 -13.68 36.17 -8.55
N ASN A 70 -14.25 35.81 -7.40
CA ASN A 70 -15.20 34.70 -7.24
C ASN A 70 -16.53 34.90 -7.98
N ARG A 71 -16.68 35.96 -8.77
CA ARG A 71 -17.89 36.22 -9.55
C ARG A 71 -17.76 35.62 -10.93
N PRO A 72 -18.78 34.88 -11.42
CA PRO A 72 -18.83 34.42 -12.79
C PRO A 72 -18.73 35.66 -13.71
N THR A 73 -17.81 35.60 -14.67
CA THR A 73 -17.48 36.75 -15.55
C THR A 73 -18.60 37.15 -16.52
N LYS A 74 -19.64 36.34 -16.66
CA LYS A 74 -20.83 36.66 -17.46
C LYS A 74 -22.08 36.23 -16.70
N GLY A 75 -23.08 37.13 -16.63
CA GLY A 75 -24.36 36.84 -15.97
C GLY A 75 -25.12 35.68 -16.62
N PHE A 76 -26.02 35.07 -15.86
CA PHE A 76 -26.93 34.03 -16.37
C PHE A 76 -27.68 34.56 -17.59
N PRO A 77 -27.85 33.75 -18.67
CA PRO A 77 -28.60 34.16 -19.85
C PRO A 77 -30.05 34.42 -19.47
N ARG A 78 -30.66 35.42 -20.11
CA ARG A 78 -32.06 35.69 -19.93
C ARG A 78 -32.89 34.69 -20.72
N SER A 79 -34.05 34.33 -20.22
CA SER A 79 -35.01 33.46 -20.93
C SER A 79 -35.28 34.00 -22.33
N GLY A 80 -35.07 33.17 -23.37
CA GLY A 80 -35.25 33.57 -24.79
C GLY A 80 -33.96 33.99 -25.51
N GLU A 81 -32.81 33.99 -24.86
CA GLU A 81 -31.51 34.27 -25.51
C GLU A 81 -31.06 33.09 -26.38
N VAL A 82 -30.70 33.37 -27.62
CA VAL A 82 -30.17 32.35 -28.54
C VAL A 82 -28.69 32.18 -28.27
N LEU A 83 -28.26 30.97 -27.94
CA LEU A 83 -26.90 30.63 -27.63
C LEU A 83 -26.25 29.90 -28.79
N VAL A 84 -25.02 30.28 -29.14
CA VAL A 84 -24.19 29.57 -30.11
C VAL A 84 -23.15 28.75 -29.35
N CYS A 85 -23.10 27.46 -29.62
CA CYS A 85 -22.10 26.56 -29.04
C CYS A 85 -20.72 26.85 -29.65
N GLY A 86 -19.71 27.09 -28.83
CA GLY A 86 -18.32 27.35 -29.30
C GLY A 86 -17.61 26.13 -29.90
N ILE A 87 -18.20 24.92 -29.85
CA ILE A 87 -17.62 23.70 -30.45
C ILE A 87 -18.33 23.36 -31.77
N CYS A 88 -19.65 23.21 -31.78
CA CYS A 88 -20.38 22.78 -32.98
C CYS A 88 -20.94 23.95 -33.79
N PHE A 89 -20.84 25.18 -33.31
CA PHE A 89 -21.34 26.41 -33.91
C PHE A 89 -22.84 26.44 -34.23
N ARG A 90 -23.61 25.48 -33.63
CA ARG A 90 -25.06 25.46 -33.79
C ARG A 90 -25.70 26.41 -32.79
N THR A 91 -26.80 27.01 -33.25
CA THR A 91 -27.67 27.82 -32.41
C THR A 91 -28.59 26.93 -31.61
N HIS A 92 -28.76 27.22 -30.35
CA HIS A 92 -29.65 26.48 -29.43
C HIS A 92 -30.54 27.47 -28.72
N ASN A 93 -31.82 27.17 -28.64
CA ASN A 93 -32.75 27.94 -27.81
C ASN A 93 -32.46 27.61 -26.33
N PHE A 94 -32.45 28.63 -25.48
CA PHE A 94 -32.27 28.47 -24.07
C PHE A 94 -33.46 27.63 -23.49
N ASP A 95 -33.23 26.37 -23.31
CA ASP A 95 -34.06 25.50 -22.48
C ASP A 95 -33.27 25.22 -21.20
N ILE A 96 -33.95 24.99 -20.08
CA ILE A 96 -33.40 24.73 -18.74
C ILE A 96 -32.32 23.65 -18.72
N ARG A 97 -32.19 22.87 -19.80
CA ARG A 97 -31.18 21.84 -20.02
C ARG A 97 -29.83 22.37 -20.57
N PHE A 98 -29.66 23.71 -20.70
CA PHE A 98 -28.54 24.36 -21.38
C PHE A 98 -27.59 25.08 -20.43
N GLU A 99 -27.43 24.60 -19.19
CA GLU A 99 -26.55 25.17 -18.17
C GLU A 99 -25.08 24.76 -18.29
N SER A 100 -24.55 24.57 -19.47
CA SER A 100 -23.13 24.30 -19.59
C SER A 100 -22.32 25.55 -19.91
N THR A 101 -22.27 26.46 -18.96
CA THR A 101 -21.17 27.40 -18.86
C THR A 101 -20.03 26.73 -18.12
N VAL A 102 -18.80 26.74 -18.68
CA VAL A 102 -17.62 26.36 -17.91
C VAL A 102 -17.58 27.29 -16.69
N GLY A 103 -17.75 26.76 -15.49
CA GLY A 103 -18.16 27.47 -14.29
C GLY A 103 -17.34 28.71 -13.91
N PHE A 104 -16.08 28.82 -14.35
CA PHE A 104 -15.21 29.93 -14.01
C PHE A 104 -14.99 30.96 -15.12
N CYS A 105 -15.15 30.60 -16.40
CA CYS A 105 -14.84 31.51 -17.52
C CYS A 105 -16.09 32.02 -18.26
N GLY A 106 -17.23 31.41 -18.05
CA GLY A 106 -18.47 31.77 -18.70
C GLY A 106 -18.56 31.48 -20.21
N HIS A 107 -17.59 30.72 -20.79
CA HIS A 107 -17.72 30.23 -22.14
C HIS A 107 -18.84 29.19 -22.24
N ARG A 108 -19.59 29.25 -23.35
CA ARG A 108 -20.84 28.50 -23.51
C ARG A 108 -20.69 27.40 -24.54
N PHE A 109 -21.02 26.17 -24.13
CA PHE A 109 -21.02 25.00 -24.99
C PHE A 109 -22.31 24.21 -24.78
N CYS A 110 -22.81 23.51 -25.78
CA CYS A 110 -23.92 22.60 -25.56
C CYS A 110 -23.49 21.40 -24.73
N THR A 111 -24.40 20.89 -23.91
CA THR A 111 -24.14 19.76 -22.99
C THR A 111 -23.57 18.55 -23.73
N SER A 112 -24.07 18.27 -24.94
CA SER A 112 -23.59 17.17 -25.77
C SER A 112 -22.12 17.36 -26.21
N CYS A 113 -21.73 18.56 -26.67
CA CYS A 113 -20.36 18.81 -27.09
C CYS A 113 -19.38 18.86 -25.92
N LEU A 114 -19.77 19.51 -24.82
CA LEU A 114 -18.94 19.57 -23.61
C LEU A 114 -18.83 18.19 -22.96
N GLY A 115 -19.92 17.43 -22.92
CA GLY A 115 -19.91 16.06 -22.42
C GLY A 115 -19.00 15.13 -23.23
N ALA A 116 -19.06 15.21 -24.56
CA ALA A 116 -18.16 14.44 -25.44
C ALA A 116 -16.68 14.82 -25.22
N TYR A 117 -16.40 16.13 -25.06
CA TYR A 117 -15.04 16.62 -24.79
C TYR A 117 -14.50 16.11 -23.45
N VAL A 118 -15.29 16.22 -22.38
CA VAL A 118 -14.90 15.78 -21.03
C VAL A 118 -14.79 14.26 -20.97
N SER A 119 -15.75 13.52 -21.54
CA SER A 119 -15.74 12.04 -21.54
C SER A 119 -14.51 11.50 -22.25
N ARG A 120 -14.14 12.08 -23.40
CA ARG A 120 -12.91 11.71 -24.10
C ARG A 120 -11.67 11.94 -23.24
N ALA A 121 -11.58 13.08 -22.58
CA ALA A 121 -10.45 13.37 -21.68
C ALA A 121 -10.35 12.39 -20.51
N ILE A 122 -11.50 11.92 -19.99
CA ILE A 122 -11.55 10.88 -18.94
C ILE A 122 -11.07 9.53 -19.49
N ASP A 123 -11.49 9.17 -20.71
CA ASP A 123 -11.04 7.93 -21.34
C ASP A 123 -9.55 7.96 -21.71
N ASP A 124 -9.01 9.13 -22.04
CA ASP A 124 -7.58 9.34 -22.29
C ASP A 124 -6.72 9.24 -21.00
N GLY A 125 -7.31 9.36 -19.79
CA GLY A 125 -6.64 9.07 -18.53
C GLY A 125 -6.62 10.21 -17.50
N PRO A 126 -5.73 10.14 -16.48
CA PRO A 126 -5.75 11.03 -15.29
C PRO A 126 -5.46 12.51 -15.60
N ALA A 127 -4.96 12.85 -16.78
CA ALA A 127 -4.80 14.24 -17.21
C ALA A 127 -6.13 15.02 -17.23
N CYS A 128 -7.28 14.32 -17.25
CA CYS A 128 -8.61 14.91 -17.14
C CYS A 128 -8.82 15.73 -15.86
N LEU A 129 -8.06 15.50 -14.81
CA LEU A 129 -8.11 16.30 -13.57
C LEU A 129 -7.65 17.75 -13.75
N PHE A 130 -6.94 18.04 -14.85
CA PHE A 130 -6.43 19.36 -15.21
C PHE A 130 -7.04 19.88 -16.53
N LEU A 131 -8.18 19.31 -16.94
CA LEU A 131 -8.83 19.63 -18.20
C LEU A 131 -9.24 21.11 -18.24
N ARG A 132 -8.89 21.78 -19.33
CA ARG A 132 -9.17 23.20 -19.54
C ARG A 132 -10.38 23.42 -20.44
N CYS A 133 -10.90 24.63 -20.41
CA CYS A 133 -11.95 25.07 -21.29
C CYS A 133 -11.62 24.78 -22.76
N PRO A 134 -12.59 24.28 -23.58
CA PRO A 134 -12.38 24.03 -25.00
C PRO A 134 -12.00 25.24 -25.85
N ASP A 135 -12.25 26.47 -25.34
CA ASP A 135 -11.82 27.70 -26.00
C ASP A 135 -10.29 27.82 -25.97
N ARG A 136 -9.68 28.03 -27.14
CA ARG A 136 -8.22 28.03 -27.33
C ARG A 136 -7.47 29.09 -26.53
N TYR A 137 -8.15 30.19 -26.23
CA TYR A 137 -7.55 31.33 -25.53
C TYR A 137 -7.93 31.37 -24.06
N CYS A 138 -8.67 30.36 -23.57
CA CYS A 138 -9.15 30.28 -22.21
C CYS A 138 -8.34 29.29 -21.37
N GLY A 139 -7.70 29.79 -20.34
CA GLY A 139 -6.92 28.96 -19.41
C GLY A 139 -7.76 28.32 -18.27
N ALA A 140 -9.07 28.60 -18.20
CA ALA A 140 -9.91 28.14 -17.10
C ALA A 140 -10.02 26.62 -17.03
N VAL A 141 -9.91 26.06 -15.83
CA VAL A 141 -10.02 24.61 -15.59
C VAL A 141 -11.47 24.20 -15.42
N ILE A 142 -11.82 23.02 -15.91
CA ILE A 142 -13.13 22.38 -15.72
C ILE A 142 -13.12 21.72 -14.36
N GLY A 143 -13.99 22.16 -13.46
CA GLY A 143 -14.13 21.58 -12.13
C GLY A 143 -15.01 20.32 -12.11
N GLN A 144 -14.99 19.62 -10.98
CA GLN A 144 -15.78 18.40 -10.76
C GLN A 144 -17.29 18.66 -10.93
N ASP A 145 -17.78 19.81 -10.51
CA ASP A 145 -19.19 20.24 -10.69
C ASP A 145 -19.64 20.18 -12.16
N MET A 146 -18.75 20.58 -13.07
CA MET A 146 -19.03 20.49 -14.51
C MET A 146 -18.95 19.05 -15.03
N VAL A 147 -17.99 18.26 -14.55
CA VAL A 147 -17.89 16.82 -14.87
C VAL A 147 -19.18 16.10 -14.45
N ASP A 148 -19.64 16.35 -13.23
CA ASP A 148 -20.86 15.76 -12.67
C ASP A 148 -22.14 16.13 -13.46
N LEU A 149 -22.14 17.30 -14.11
CA LEU A 149 -23.27 17.77 -14.90
C LEU A 149 -23.32 17.12 -16.30
N VAL A 150 -22.17 16.91 -16.95
CA VAL A 150 -22.14 16.60 -18.39
C VAL A 150 -21.74 15.16 -18.74
N VAL A 151 -21.24 14.39 -17.77
CA VAL A 151 -20.69 13.03 -17.97
C VAL A 151 -21.64 11.96 -17.42
N SER A 152 -21.60 10.78 -18.02
CA SER A 152 -22.33 9.59 -17.53
C SER A 152 -21.82 9.14 -16.16
N ASP A 153 -22.63 8.35 -15.44
CA ASP A 153 -22.25 7.84 -14.12
C ASP A 153 -20.98 6.96 -14.16
N GLU A 154 -20.76 6.23 -15.24
CA GLU A 154 -19.50 5.49 -15.46
C GLU A 154 -18.29 6.45 -15.56
N GLY A 155 -18.43 7.53 -16.33
CA GLY A 155 -17.38 8.54 -16.44
C GLY A 155 -17.10 9.26 -15.11
N LYS A 156 -18.15 9.56 -14.32
CA LYS A 156 -18.00 10.12 -12.96
C LYS A 156 -17.23 9.18 -12.05
N MET A 157 -17.51 7.86 -12.11
CA MET A 157 -16.77 6.88 -11.34
C MET A 157 -15.28 6.82 -11.72
N LYS A 158 -14.96 6.83 -13.04
CA LYS A 158 -13.57 6.89 -13.52
C LYS A 158 -12.87 8.17 -13.05
N TYR A 159 -13.53 9.33 -13.17
CA TYR A 159 -12.96 10.61 -12.70
C TYR A 159 -12.71 10.59 -11.18
N LYS A 160 -13.65 10.08 -10.39
CA LYS A 160 -13.48 9.89 -8.95
C LYS A 160 -12.29 8.97 -8.64
N GLU A 161 -12.12 7.89 -9.39
CA GLU A 161 -10.98 6.98 -9.21
C GLU A 161 -9.64 7.66 -9.50
N PHE A 162 -9.55 8.46 -10.57
CA PHE A 162 -8.36 9.26 -10.85
C PHE A 162 -8.07 10.27 -9.74
N SER A 163 -9.11 10.93 -9.21
CA SER A 163 -8.96 11.88 -8.09
C SER A 163 -8.44 11.20 -6.83
N ILE A 164 -8.96 10.02 -6.47
CA ILE A 164 -8.50 9.21 -5.34
C ILE A 164 -7.04 8.79 -5.54
N ARG A 165 -6.71 8.30 -6.74
CA ARG A 165 -5.34 7.88 -7.07
C ARG A 165 -4.37 9.05 -6.98
N ALA A 166 -4.69 10.19 -7.57
CA ALA A 166 -3.88 11.40 -7.50
C ALA A 166 -3.70 11.90 -6.06
N TYR A 167 -4.75 11.80 -5.22
CA TYR A 167 -4.67 12.15 -3.81
C TYR A 167 -3.66 11.29 -3.06
N VAL A 168 -3.70 9.96 -3.22
CA VAL A 168 -2.77 9.05 -2.54
C VAL A 168 -1.35 9.21 -3.08
N GLU A 169 -1.17 9.27 -4.40
CA GLU A 169 0.15 9.39 -5.04
C GLU A 169 0.85 10.71 -4.68
N ASN A 170 0.12 11.81 -4.62
CA ASN A 170 0.66 13.13 -4.27
C ASN A 170 0.95 13.27 -2.77
N ASN A 171 0.25 12.55 -1.91
CA ASN A 171 0.58 12.48 -0.48
C ASN A 171 1.71 11.47 -0.20
N ASN A 172 2.21 10.78 -1.23
CA ASN A 172 3.34 9.87 -1.17
C ASN A 172 4.60 10.53 -1.75
N LEU A 173 5.27 11.37 -0.97
CA LEU A 173 6.50 12.07 -1.38
C LEU A 173 7.65 11.15 -1.82
N SER A 174 7.57 9.85 -1.59
CA SER A 174 8.59 8.89 -1.99
C SER A 174 8.43 8.38 -3.43
N SER A 175 7.26 8.50 -4.06
CA SER A 175 7.00 7.93 -5.39
C SER A 175 7.65 8.71 -6.54
N ILE A 176 7.81 10.03 -6.40
CA ILE A 176 8.41 10.89 -7.44
C ILE A 176 9.94 10.77 -7.48
N LEU A 177 10.56 10.45 -6.36
CA LEU A 177 12.04 10.39 -6.24
C LEU A 177 12.61 8.97 -6.47
N TRP A 178 11.80 7.93 -6.44
CA TRP A 178 12.26 6.54 -6.58
C TRP A 178 12.94 6.23 -7.93
N PRO A 179 12.44 6.64 -9.10
CA PRO A 179 13.13 6.42 -10.37
C PRO A 179 14.42 7.22 -10.51
N ILE A 180 14.48 8.42 -9.89
CA ILE A 180 15.63 9.34 -9.99
C ILE A 180 16.75 8.91 -9.02
N LEU A 181 16.40 8.33 -7.86
CA LEU A 181 17.34 7.95 -6.82
C LEU A 181 17.95 6.55 -7.01
N ARG A 182 17.51 5.75 -7.97
CA ARG A 182 18.18 4.50 -8.35
C ARG A 182 19.65 4.69 -8.78
N GLY A 183 20.05 5.92 -9.11
CA GLY A 183 21.41 6.28 -9.53
C GLY A 183 22.27 6.99 -8.47
N TYR A 184 21.74 7.33 -7.29
CA TYR A 184 22.48 8.04 -6.25
C TYR A 184 22.61 7.23 -4.97
N SER A 185 23.84 7.22 -4.40
CA SER A 185 24.23 6.39 -3.26
C SER A 185 23.26 6.54 -2.08
N PHE A 186 22.97 5.42 -1.45
CA PHE A 186 22.03 5.17 -0.36
C PHE A 186 22.20 6.10 0.87
N ALA A 187 23.37 6.71 1.05
CA ALA A 187 23.73 7.53 2.22
C ALA A 187 22.94 8.85 2.36
N ARG A 188 22.41 9.42 1.27
CA ARG A 188 21.61 10.66 1.33
C ARG A 188 20.11 10.47 1.62
N ARG A 189 19.61 9.23 1.65
CA ARG A 189 18.19 8.91 1.83
C ARG A 189 17.69 9.18 3.25
N TYR A 190 18.58 9.26 4.23
CA TYR A 190 18.22 9.48 5.64
C TYR A 190 18.18 10.94 6.09
N GLU A 191 18.62 11.88 5.24
CA GLU A 191 18.62 13.32 5.58
C GLU A 191 17.43 14.11 5.02
N ILE A 192 16.50 13.48 4.30
CA ILE A 192 15.26 14.17 3.90
C ILE A 192 14.39 14.34 5.14
N LYS A 193 14.47 15.50 5.75
CA LYS A 193 13.60 15.92 6.84
C LYS A 193 12.15 15.75 6.43
N TRP A 194 11.46 14.90 7.16
CA TRP A 194 10.03 14.61 7.04
C TRP A 194 9.22 15.81 7.58
N GLU A 195 9.03 16.83 6.77
CA GLU A 195 8.26 18.02 7.19
C GLU A 195 6.73 17.80 7.14
N ASN A 196 6.23 16.75 6.50
CA ASN A 196 4.81 16.37 6.53
C ASN A 196 4.61 15.04 7.27
N ASN A 197 4.06 15.15 8.48
CA ASN A 197 3.92 14.07 9.47
C ASN A 197 2.82 13.01 9.16
N ARG A 198 2.29 12.94 7.96
CA ARG A 198 1.34 11.92 7.52
C ARG A 198 1.66 11.50 6.10
N GLY A 199 1.99 10.22 5.93
CA GLY A 199 2.15 9.64 4.63
C GLY A 199 0.99 8.71 4.32
N ILE A 200 0.41 8.81 3.12
CA ILE A 200 -0.55 7.83 2.62
C ILE A 200 0.11 7.11 1.45
N LYS A 201 0.10 5.78 1.49
CA LYS A 201 0.66 4.95 0.41
C LYS A 201 -0.32 3.85 0.05
N TRP A 202 -0.39 3.52 -1.25
CA TRP A 202 -1.12 2.33 -1.66
C TRP A 202 -0.50 1.06 -1.07
N CYS A 203 -1.37 0.12 -0.72
CA CYS A 203 -0.92 -1.24 -0.47
C CYS A 203 -0.30 -1.79 -1.76
N PRO A 204 0.94 -2.34 -1.73
CA PRO A 204 1.60 -2.84 -2.93
C PRO A 204 1.01 -4.16 -3.46
N ALA A 205 0.04 -4.77 -2.77
CA ALA A 205 -0.72 -5.90 -3.29
C ALA A 205 -1.47 -5.51 -4.58
N LEU A 206 -1.65 -6.47 -5.47
CA LEU A 206 -2.37 -6.24 -6.72
C LEU A 206 -3.81 -5.77 -6.46
N GLY A 207 -4.24 -4.70 -7.16
CA GLY A 207 -5.63 -4.25 -7.17
C GLY A 207 -5.90 -2.83 -6.65
N PHE A 208 -4.97 -2.19 -5.95
CA PHE A 208 -5.12 -0.81 -5.42
C PHE A 208 -6.44 -0.55 -4.67
N GLU A 209 -6.89 -1.50 -3.85
CA GLU A 209 -8.17 -1.37 -3.12
C GLU A 209 -8.02 -0.66 -1.79
N TYR A 210 -6.83 -0.72 -1.21
CA TYR A 210 -6.52 -0.18 0.11
C TYR A 210 -5.32 0.75 0.06
N ALA A 211 -5.37 1.82 0.85
CA ALA A 211 -4.21 2.65 1.16
C ALA A 211 -3.93 2.60 2.67
N ILE A 212 -2.70 2.92 3.03
CA ILE A 212 -2.27 2.96 4.42
C ILE A 212 -1.92 4.41 4.77
N GLU A 213 -2.54 4.93 5.81
CA GLU A 213 -2.16 6.20 6.44
C GLU A 213 -1.29 5.93 7.65
N TYR A 214 -0.02 6.32 7.59
CA TYR A 214 0.92 6.14 8.69
C TYR A 214 1.07 7.43 9.50
N ASN A 215 0.90 7.35 10.83
CA ASN A 215 1.03 8.50 11.72
C ASN A 215 2.45 8.57 12.30
N LEU A 216 3.30 9.37 11.68
CA LEU A 216 4.70 9.54 12.09
C LEU A 216 4.87 10.32 13.41
N LYS A 217 3.83 11.02 13.89
CA LYS A 217 3.89 11.78 15.16
C LYS A 217 3.85 10.90 16.40
N SER A 218 3.29 9.70 16.30
CA SER A 218 3.19 8.74 17.40
C SER A 218 4.38 7.80 17.50
N ALA A 219 5.27 7.81 16.49
CA ALA A 219 6.48 7.01 16.52
C ALA A 219 7.48 7.69 17.46
N SER A 220 7.68 7.12 18.65
CA SER A 220 8.81 7.46 19.52
C SER A 220 10.11 7.33 18.72
N TYR A 221 11.11 8.15 19.06
CA TYR A 221 12.40 8.30 18.37
C TYR A 221 13.24 7.02 18.20
N ASP A 222 12.72 5.87 18.56
CA ASP A 222 13.36 4.57 18.31
C ASP A 222 13.05 4.11 16.88
N VAL A 223 13.91 4.54 15.96
CA VAL A 223 13.76 4.47 14.50
C VAL A 223 13.79 3.02 13.96
N SER A 224 14.12 2.02 14.81
CA SER A 224 14.38 0.65 14.35
C SER A 224 13.15 -0.27 14.29
N GLU A 225 12.01 0.06 14.94
CA GLU A 225 11.08 -1.01 15.33
C GLU A 225 9.71 -1.08 14.66
N ARG A 226 9.22 -0.13 13.85
CA ARG A 226 7.78 -0.09 13.55
C ARG A 226 7.34 0.22 12.12
N PHE A 227 8.09 -0.15 11.14
CA PHE A 227 7.71 0.10 9.74
C PHE A 227 7.06 -1.10 9.03
N ASP A 228 6.78 -2.20 9.74
CA ASP A 228 6.01 -3.31 9.20
C ASP A 228 4.52 -2.97 9.24
N VAL A 229 3.90 -3.05 8.08
CA VAL A 229 2.49 -2.74 7.86
C VAL A 229 1.79 -3.97 7.34
N THR A 230 0.66 -4.33 7.95
CA THR A 230 -0.23 -5.37 7.45
C THR A 230 -1.53 -4.73 6.99
N CYS A 231 -1.85 -4.88 5.71
CA CYS A 231 -3.08 -4.42 5.09
C CYS A 231 -4.25 -5.36 5.41
N ASP A 232 -5.47 -4.89 5.29
CA ASP A 232 -6.68 -5.71 5.46
C ASP A 232 -6.82 -6.79 4.36
N CYS A 233 -6.10 -6.63 3.22
CA CYS A 233 -5.92 -7.70 2.22
C CYS A 233 -4.96 -8.81 2.67
N SER A 234 -4.46 -8.79 3.91
CA SER A 234 -3.47 -9.69 4.49
C SER A 234 -2.05 -9.57 3.93
N PHE A 235 -1.78 -8.63 3.03
CA PHE A 235 -0.44 -8.36 2.54
C PHE A 235 0.36 -7.55 3.58
N SER A 236 1.55 -8.06 3.96
CA SER A 236 2.45 -7.40 4.89
C SER A 236 3.67 -6.85 4.15
N PHE A 237 3.95 -5.56 4.33
CA PHE A 237 5.04 -4.88 3.65
C PHE A 237 5.78 -3.91 4.58
N TYR A 238 6.99 -3.55 4.18
CA TYR A 238 7.79 -2.58 4.92
C TYR A 238 7.52 -1.17 4.41
N TRP A 239 7.06 -0.28 5.28
CA TRP A 239 6.58 1.07 4.92
C TRP A 239 7.56 1.89 4.08
N ASN A 240 8.86 1.79 4.37
CA ASN A 240 9.85 2.63 3.71
C ASN A 240 10.12 2.23 2.26
N CYS A 241 10.23 0.92 1.97
CA CYS A 241 10.58 0.41 0.64
C CYS A 241 9.40 -0.15 -0.15
N LEU A 242 8.24 -0.38 0.49
CA LEU A 242 7.04 -1.02 -0.09
C LEU A 242 7.25 -2.48 -0.52
N GLU A 243 8.42 -3.04 -0.25
CA GLU A 243 8.68 -4.45 -0.48
C GLU A 243 7.99 -5.30 0.60
N GLU A 244 7.86 -6.60 0.35
CA GLU A 244 7.41 -7.54 1.37
C GLU A 244 8.14 -7.28 2.68
N SER A 245 7.42 -7.35 3.81
CA SER A 245 8.05 -7.21 5.13
C SER A 245 9.23 -8.18 5.27
N HIS A 246 10.41 -7.64 5.52
CA HIS A 246 11.68 -8.36 5.40
C HIS A 246 12.51 -8.42 6.68
N ARG A 247 11.91 -8.14 7.84
CA ARG A 247 12.61 -8.36 9.10
C ARG A 247 13.02 -9.83 9.27
N PRO A 248 14.21 -10.10 9.80
CA PRO A 248 15.07 -9.18 10.56
C PRO A 248 16.12 -8.40 9.74
N VAL A 249 16.12 -8.49 8.41
CA VAL A 249 17.11 -7.79 7.56
C VAL A 249 16.72 -6.35 7.24
N LYS A 250 17.72 -5.51 6.94
CA LYS A 250 17.53 -4.12 6.51
C LYS A 250 17.23 -4.03 5.03
N CYS A 251 16.59 -2.93 4.58
CA CYS A 251 16.29 -2.68 3.16
C CYS A 251 17.53 -2.79 2.25
N GLU A 252 18.69 -2.32 2.71
CA GLU A 252 19.94 -2.42 1.98
C GLU A 252 20.35 -3.88 1.73
N THR A 253 20.23 -4.72 2.76
CA THR A 253 20.54 -6.16 2.66
C THR A 253 19.60 -6.85 1.66
N VAL A 254 18.31 -6.49 1.66
CA VAL A 254 17.33 -7.00 0.69
C VAL A 254 17.71 -6.58 -0.74
N ALA A 255 18.05 -5.31 -0.95
CA ALA A 255 18.46 -4.81 -2.26
C ALA A 255 19.69 -5.55 -2.79
N ASN A 256 20.69 -5.74 -1.93
CA ASN A 256 21.90 -6.48 -2.28
C ASN A 256 21.60 -7.95 -2.62
N TRP A 257 20.73 -8.59 -1.83
CA TRP A 257 20.32 -9.97 -2.08
C TRP A 257 19.60 -10.15 -3.42
N VAL A 258 18.68 -9.24 -3.75
CA VAL A 258 17.96 -9.26 -5.04
C VAL A 258 18.92 -9.03 -6.21
N LEU A 259 19.86 -8.11 -6.09
CA LEU A 259 20.88 -7.86 -7.12
C LEU A 259 21.79 -9.07 -7.32
N GLU A 260 22.23 -9.72 -6.24
CA GLU A 260 23.09 -10.90 -6.31
C GLU A 260 22.38 -12.08 -6.97
N ASN A 261 21.10 -12.31 -6.65
CA ASN A 261 20.30 -13.34 -7.29
C ASN A 261 20.15 -13.08 -8.80
N SER A 262 19.77 -11.85 -9.19
CA SER A 262 19.63 -11.49 -10.61
C SER A 262 20.93 -11.62 -11.40
N TYR A 263 22.08 -11.31 -10.78
CA TYR A 263 23.39 -11.47 -11.41
C TYR A 263 23.70 -12.95 -11.64
N ARG A 264 23.45 -13.82 -10.65
CA ARG A 264 23.75 -15.25 -10.73
C ARG A 264 22.84 -16.01 -11.69
N GLU A 265 21.56 -15.68 -11.72
CA GLU A 265 20.60 -16.24 -12.70
C GLU A 265 21.01 -15.94 -14.13
N ASN A 266 21.55 -14.75 -14.41
CA ASN A 266 22.04 -14.38 -15.75
C ASN A 266 23.35 -15.10 -16.13
N VAL A 267 24.19 -15.43 -15.14
CA VAL A 267 25.48 -16.09 -15.38
C VAL A 267 25.33 -17.60 -15.58
N GLU A 268 24.35 -18.24 -14.93
CA GLU A 268 24.09 -19.69 -15.09
C GLU A 268 23.66 -20.08 -16.52
N GLY A 269 23.17 -19.13 -17.35
CA GLY A 269 22.84 -19.36 -18.74
C GLY A 269 24.04 -19.42 -19.72
N GLU A 270 25.24 -19.05 -19.32
CA GLU A 270 26.36 -18.84 -20.26
C GLU A 270 27.64 -19.61 -19.99
N VAL A 271 27.83 -20.31 -18.86
CA VAL A 271 29.16 -20.87 -18.54
C VAL A 271 29.10 -22.29 -17.96
N ASP A 272 29.71 -23.20 -18.71
CA ASP A 272 30.20 -24.48 -18.22
C ASP A 272 31.42 -24.24 -17.30
N VAL A 273 31.16 -24.07 -15.98
CA VAL A 273 32.08 -23.46 -14.99
C VAL A 273 33.04 -24.51 -14.37
N GLU A 274 33.14 -25.74 -14.90
CA GLU A 274 33.83 -26.81 -14.16
C GLU A 274 35.36 -26.70 -14.11
N GLU A 275 36.03 -25.98 -15.00
CA GLU A 275 37.48 -26.18 -15.15
C GLU A 275 38.40 -25.07 -14.59
N ARG A 276 37.92 -23.91 -14.18
CA ARG A 276 38.81 -22.80 -13.74
C ARG A 276 38.47 -22.11 -12.41
N VAL A 277 37.55 -22.64 -11.61
CA VAL A 277 37.09 -21.96 -10.39
C VAL A 277 38.05 -22.25 -9.22
N THR A 278 38.60 -21.21 -8.58
CA THR A 278 39.45 -21.31 -7.37
C THR A 278 38.65 -21.97 -6.21
N LYS A 279 39.40 -22.59 -5.25
CA LYS A 279 38.75 -23.17 -4.04
C LYS A 279 37.91 -22.16 -3.27
N SER A 280 38.30 -20.90 -3.26
CA SER A 280 37.57 -19.80 -2.64
C SER A 280 36.23 -19.53 -3.34
N ALA A 281 36.23 -19.49 -4.67
CA ALA A 281 35.00 -19.28 -5.43
C ALA A 281 34.01 -20.45 -5.29
N LYS A 282 34.51 -21.71 -5.25
CA LYS A 282 33.67 -22.89 -4.95
C LYS A 282 33.05 -22.83 -3.55
N ARG A 283 33.82 -22.33 -2.55
CA ARG A 283 33.29 -22.14 -1.18
C ARG A 283 32.20 -21.06 -1.12
N SER A 284 32.45 -19.92 -1.76
CA SER A 284 31.48 -18.81 -1.86
C SER A 284 30.20 -19.25 -2.56
N TYR A 285 30.31 -20.00 -3.67
CA TYR A 285 29.17 -20.56 -4.39
C TYR A 285 28.34 -21.53 -3.54
N ARG A 286 28.99 -22.47 -2.85
CA ARG A 286 28.30 -23.41 -1.95
C ARG A 286 27.59 -22.70 -0.81
N ARG A 287 28.22 -21.66 -0.23
CA ARG A 287 27.59 -20.83 0.81
C ARG A 287 26.35 -20.15 0.28
N TYR A 288 26.45 -19.46 -0.86
CA TYR A 288 25.32 -18.80 -1.48
C TYR A 288 24.17 -19.78 -1.72
N PHE A 289 24.45 -20.92 -2.37
CA PHE A 289 23.45 -21.92 -2.72
C PHE A 289 22.74 -22.48 -1.49
N HIS A 290 23.48 -22.75 -0.42
CA HIS A 290 22.91 -23.21 0.85
C HIS A 290 21.87 -22.24 1.42
N TYR A 291 22.12 -20.93 1.40
CA TYR A 291 21.19 -19.93 1.91
C TYR A 291 20.06 -19.62 0.91
N TYR A 292 20.35 -19.64 -0.37
CA TYR A 292 19.39 -19.42 -1.44
C TYR A 292 18.31 -20.51 -1.48
N GLU A 293 18.68 -21.79 -1.44
CA GLU A 293 17.71 -22.89 -1.40
C GLU A 293 16.74 -22.78 -0.23
N ARG A 294 17.25 -22.42 0.95
CA ARG A 294 16.42 -22.25 2.15
C ARG A 294 15.52 -21.04 2.08
N TRP A 295 16.03 -19.96 1.51
CA TRP A 295 15.25 -18.77 1.23
C TRP A 295 14.09 -19.08 0.28
N VAL A 296 14.34 -19.76 -0.85
CA VAL A 296 13.32 -20.18 -1.81
C VAL A 296 12.33 -21.16 -1.17
N ALA A 297 12.81 -22.16 -0.42
CA ALA A 297 11.95 -23.15 0.23
C ALA A 297 10.97 -22.49 1.22
N ASN A 298 11.43 -21.54 2.04
CA ASN A 298 10.56 -20.82 2.97
C ASN A 298 9.61 -19.87 2.24
N HIS A 299 10.04 -19.25 1.12
CA HIS A 299 9.16 -18.45 0.28
C HIS A 299 8.00 -19.28 -0.26
N LYS A 300 8.29 -20.42 -0.89
CA LYS A 300 7.28 -21.33 -1.43
C LYS A 300 6.36 -21.92 -0.34
N SER A 301 6.95 -22.30 0.81
CA SER A 301 6.15 -22.80 1.94
C SER A 301 5.22 -21.74 2.51
N ARG A 302 5.64 -20.45 2.50
CA ARG A 302 4.78 -19.32 2.87
C ARG A 302 3.63 -19.15 1.89
N GLU A 303 3.90 -19.18 0.59
CA GLU A 303 2.85 -19.08 -0.45
C GLU A 303 1.82 -20.20 -0.28
N ASN A 304 2.26 -21.44 -0.05
CA ASN A 304 1.38 -22.56 0.22
C ASN A 304 0.54 -22.34 1.50
N ALA A 305 1.15 -21.83 2.57
CA ALA A 305 0.45 -21.53 3.81
C ALA A 305 -0.62 -20.44 3.63
N LEU A 306 -0.33 -19.41 2.85
CA LEU A 306 -1.30 -18.34 2.53
C LEU A 306 -2.44 -18.85 1.63
N ALA A 307 -2.14 -19.68 0.63
CA ALA A 307 -3.15 -20.30 -0.21
C ALA A 307 -4.08 -21.19 0.62
N PHE A 308 -3.52 -21.99 1.53
CA PHE A 308 -4.30 -22.86 2.42
C PHE A 308 -5.10 -22.05 3.46
N LEU A 309 -4.55 -20.96 3.98
CA LEU A 309 -5.28 -20.02 4.85
C LEU A 309 -6.53 -19.48 4.15
N ASN A 310 -6.42 -19.16 2.85
CA ASN A 310 -7.58 -18.74 2.08
C ASN A 310 -8.65 -19.85 2.01
N VAL A 311 -8.25 -21.09 1.72
CA VAL A 311 -9.14 -22.27 1.75
C VAL A 311 -9.78 -22.45 3.13
N ILE A 312 -9.02 -22.25 4.22
CA ILE A 312 -9.59 -22.31 5.58
C ILE A 312 -10.68 -21.27 5.73
N LYS A 313 -10.42 -20.01 5.37
CA LYS A 313 -11.36 -18.90 5.55
C LYS A 313 -12.62 -19.02 4.68
N THR A 314 -12.49 -19.50 3.46
CA THR A 314 -13.61 -19.57 2.50
C THR A 314 -14.41 -20.86 2.56
N GLU A 315 -13.77 -21.98 2.85
CA GLU A 315 -14.39 -23.30 2.74
C GLU A 315 -14.44 -24.05 4.07
N LYS A 316 -13.28 -24.21 4.74
CA LYS A 316 -13.18 -25.11 5.89
C LYS A 316 -13.92 -24.61 7.13
N LEU A 317 -13.90 -23.30 7.35
CA LEU A 317 -14.65 -22.71 8.47
C LEU A 317 -16.16 -22.83 8.29
N GLU A 318 -16.67 -22.75 7.07
CA GLU A 318 -18.08 -22.94 6.78
C GLU A 318 -18.45 -24.42 6.93
N GLN A 319 -17.67 -25.32 6.34
CA GLN A 319 -17.83 -26.77 6.49
C GLN A 319 -17.88 -27.17 7.98
N LEU A 320 -17.04 -26.58 8.83
CA LEU A 320 -17.06 -26.86 10.29
C LEU A 320 -18.30 -26.31 10.97
N ARG A 321 -18.86 -25.19 10.53
CA ARG A 321 -20.12 -24.66 11.05
C ARG A 321 -21.29 -25.57 10.70
N GLU A 322 -21.40 -25.97 9.45
CA GLU A 322 -22.43 -26.90 8.96
C GLU A 322 -22.38 -28.23 9.75
N LEU A 323 -21.20 -28.82 9.92
CA LEU A 323 -21.02 -30.04 10.69
C LEU A 323 -21.46 -29.90 12.18
N VAL A 324 -21.21 -28.76 12.79
CA VAL A 324 -21.63 -28.48 14.19
C VAL A 324 -23.15 -28.34 14.27
N GLU A 325 -23.80 -27.73 13.29
CA GLU A 325 -25.26 -27.57 13.23
C GLU A 325 -25.95 -28.91 12.99
N GLU A 326 -25.47 -29.72 12.03
CA GLU A 326 -26.02 -31.06 11.73
C GLU A 326 -26.00 -31.99 12.95
N HIS A 327 -24.98 -31.89 13.78
CA HIS A 327 -24.82 -32.74 14.96
C HIS A 327 -25.41 -32.10 16.25
N GLY A 328 -26.14 -31.00 16.14
CA GLY A 328 -26.81 -30.34 17.27
C GLY A 328 -25.84 -29.84 18.36
N LEU A 329 -24.58 -29.57 17.99
CA LEU A 329 -23.56 -29.08 18.92
C LEU A 329 -23.72 -27.58 19.12
N LYS A 330 -23.28 -27.05 20.28
CA LYS A 330 -23.28 -25.61 20.53
C LYS A 330 -22.44 -24.86 19.53
N ALA A 331 -22.95 -23.73 19.01
CA ALA A 331 -22.20 -22.86 18.11
C ALA A 331 -20.80 -22.55 18.65
N ARG A 332 -19.77 -22.86 17.88
CA ARG A 332 -18.35 -22.73 18.27
C ARG A 332 -17.64 -21.76 17.34
N LYS A 333 -16.66 -21.04 17.87
CA LYS A 333 -15.83 -20.10 17.09
C LYS A 333 -14.55 -20.81 16.66
N PHE A 334 -14.33 -20.96 15.36
CA PHE A 334 -13.18 -21.62 14.75
C PHE A 334 -12.07 -20.65 14.28
N GLY A 335 -12.18 -19.35 14.56
CA GLY A 335 -11.22 -18.34 14.11
C GLY A 335 -9.78 -18.61 14.51
N PHE A 336 -9.55 -19.32 15.63
CA PHE A 336 -8.21 -19.70 16.08
C PHE A 336 -7.45 -20.61 15.09
N LEU A 337 -8.15 -21.37 14.22
CA LEU A 337 -7.53 -22.12 13.14
C LEU A 337 -6.91 -21.17 12.11
N ALA A 338 -7.65 -20.15 11.69
CA ALA A 338 -7.11 -19.15 10.77
C ALA A 338 -5.94 -18.39 11.40
N GLU A 339 -6.03 -18.02 12.71
CA GLU A 339 -4.95 -17.36 13.44
C GLU A 339 -3.67 -18.20 13.49
N ALA A 340 -3.78 -19.53 13.64
CA ALA A 340 -2.63 -20.42 13.63
C ALA A 340 -1.94 -20.44 12.26
N TRP A 341 -2.71 -20.51 11.17
CA TRP A 341 -2.17 -20.48 9.81
C TRP A 341 -1.60 -19.11 9.41
N GLU A 342 -2.19 -18.03 9.88
CA GLU A 342 -1.59 -16.70 9.75
C GLU A 342 -0.22 -16.65 10.44
N GLN A 343 -0.11 -17.22 11.64
CA GLN A 343 1.16 -17.29 12.35
C GLN A 343 2.18 -18.20 11.65
N ILE A 344 1.77 -19.32 11.08
CA ILE A 344 2.65 -20.19 10.27
C ILE A 344 3.20 -19.42 9.07
N ALA A 345 2.35 -18.73 8.32
CA ALA A 345 2.79 -17.92 7.18
C ALA A 345 3.77 -16.82 7.59
N GLU A 346 3.55 -16.19 8.74
CA GLU A 346 4.44 -15.17 9.30
C GLU A 346 5.78 -15.77 9.72
N CYS A 347 5.78 -16.92 10.36
CA CYS A 347 7.01 -17.62 10.74
C CYS A 347 7.86 -17.99 9.51
N ARG A 348 7.24 -18.50 8.44
CA ARG A 348 7.92 -18.79 7.16
C ARG A 348 8.55 -17.51 6.56
N ARG A 349 7.86 -16.37 6.64
CA ARG A 349 8.40 -15.07 6.22
C ARG A 349 9.67 -14.69 7.00
N VAL A 350 9.61 -14.79 8.31
CA VAL A 350 10.76 -14.47 9.18
C VAL A 350 11.93 -15.38 8.90
N LEU A 351 11.72 -16.70 8.80
CA LEU A 351 12.78 -17.66 8.47
C LEU A 351 13.38 -17.39 7.10
N LYS A 352 12.57 -17.13 6.08
CA LYS A 352 13.04 -16.72 4.75
C LYS A 352 14.11 -15.62 4.86
N TRP A 353 13.82 -14.54 5.56
CA TRP A 353 14.72 -13.40 5.68
C TRP A 353 15.86 -13.63 6.69
N SER A 354 15.69 -14.51 7.65
CA SER A 354 16.77 -14.90 8.56
C SER A 354 17.90 -15.63 7.83
N TYR A 355 17.60 -16.41 6.78
CA TYR A 355 18.63 -17.02 5.94
C TYR A 355 19.43 -15.99 5.16
N VAL A 356 18.79 -14.90 4.67
CA VAL A 356 19.51 -13.78 4.06
C VAL A 356 20.42 -13.10 5.08
N TYR A 357 19.96 -12.88 6.31
CA TYR A 357 20.79 -12.37 7.39
C TYR A 357 22.01 -13.26 7.64
N GLY A 358 21.83 -14.58 7.76
CA GLY A 358 22.90 -15.54 7.95
C GLY A 358 23.94 -15.56 6.82
N TYR A 359 23.50 -15.34 5.57
CA TYR A 359 24.40 -15.22 4.42
C TYR A 359 25.38 -14.05 4.55
N TYR A 360 24.91 -12.90 5.02
CA TYR A 360 25.73 -11.71 5.20
C TYR A 360 26.48 -11.65 6.55
N MET A 361 26.30 -12.65 7.42
CA MET A 361 27.12 -12.76 8.63
C MET A 361 28.56 -13.15 8.29
N PRO A 362 29.56 -12.72 9.09
CA PRO A 362 30.95 -13.13 8.94
C PRO A 362 31.09 -14.65 8.93
N GLU A 363 31.97 -15.17 8.07
CA GLU A 363 32.24 -16.64 7.99
C GLU A 363 32.98 -17.18 9.22
N GLU A 364 33.62 -16.33 10.00
CA GLU A 364 34.29 -16.71 11.25
C GLU A 364 33.25 -17.14 12.27
N ALA A 365 33.47 -18.31 12.89
CA ALA A 365 32.58 -18.88 13.90
C ALA A 365 32.61 -18.05 15.19
N SER A 366 32.11 -16.84 15.15
CA SER A 366 31.93 -15.98 16.32
C SER A 366 30.85 -16.53 17.25
N LEU A 367 30.87 -16.10 18.51
CA LEU A 367 29.82 -16.44 19.46
C LEU A 367 28.43 -16.01 18.92
N LYS A 368 28.37 -14.87 18.24
CA LYS A 368 27.16 -14.36 17.58
C LYS A 368 26.65 -15.31 16.49
N THR A 369 27.53 -15.82 15.65
CA THR A 369 27.14 -16.77 14.59
C THR A 369 26.54 -18.04 15.18
N LYS A 370 27.18 -18.61 16.21
CA LYS A 370 26.67 -19.81 16.90
C LYS A 370 25.34 -19.57 17.58
N LEU A 371 25.17 -18.41 18.25
CA LEU A 371 23.90 -18.05 18.89
C LEU A 371 22.81 -17.87 17.84
N PHE A 372 23.11 -17.20 16.72
CA PHE A 372 22.16 -17.02 15.63
C PHE A 372 21.70 -18.37 15.04
N GLU A 373 22.63 -19.26 14.70
CA GLU A 373 22.35 -20.60 14.18
C GLU A 373 21.49 -21.43 15.15
N TYR A 374 21.82 -21.37 16.43
CA TYR A 374 21.02 -22.02 17.48
C TYR A 374 19.58 -21.48 17.53
N LEU A 375 19.42 -20.15 17.59
CA LEU A 375 18.09 -19.52 17.65
C LEU A 375 17.28 -19.76 16.37
N GLN A 376 17.94 -19.79 15.22
CA GLN A 376 17.29 -20.11 13.94
C GLN A 376 16.80 -21.57 13.93
N GLY A 377 17.60 -22.51 14.41
CA GLY A 377 17.21 -23.92 14.54
C GLY A 377 16.01 -24.10 15.49
N GLU A 378 16.01 -23.42 16.65
CA GLU A 378 14.85 -23.44 17.57
C GLU A 378 13.60 -22.81 16.94
N ALA A 379 13.75 -21.77 16.09
CA ALA A 379 12.64 -21.18 15.35
C ALA A 379 12.03 -22.17 14.34
N GLU A 380 12.85 -22.92 13.63
CA GLU A 380 12.39 -23.98 12.72
C GLU A 380 11.60 -25.07 13.47
N VAL A 381 12.15 -25.56 14.58
CA VAL A 381 11.48 -26.57 15.42
C VAL A 381 10.15 -26.06 15.97
N ALA A 382 10.10 -24.81 16.43
CA ALA A 382 8.86 -24.20 16.95
C ALA A 382 7.80 -24.07 15.86
N LEU A 383 8.20 -23.68 14.64
CA LEU A 383 7.30 -23.58 13.50
C LEU A 383 6.74 -24.94 13.08
N GLU A 384 7.59 -25.98 12.93
CA GLU A 384 7.13 -27.31 12.54
C GLU A 384 6.15 -27.89 13.57
N ARG A 385 6.43 -27.72 14.87
CA ARG A 385 5.52 -28.14 15.94
C ARG A 385 4.16 -27.41 15.89
N LEU A 386 4.16 -26.12 15.50
CA LEU A 386 2.91 -25.37 15.32
C LEU A 386 2.15 -25.88 14.09
N HIS A 387 2.86 -26.13 12.99
CA HIS A 387 2.29 -26.61 11.74
C HIS A 387 1.61 -27.96 11.92
N ASP A 388 2.33 -28.95 12.47
CA ASP A 388 1.80 -30.26 12.79
C ASP A 388 0.55 -30.19 13.70
N CYS A 389 0.61 -29.33 14.73
CA CYS A 389 -0.52 -29.14 15.62
C CYS A 389 -1.74 -28.54 14.89
N ALA A 390 -1.54 -27.58 13.99
CA ALA A 390 -2.61 -26.95 13.23
C ALA A 390 -3.28 -27.94 12.24
N GLU A 391 -2.48 -28.71 11.52
CA GLU A 391 -2.98 -29.76 10.61
C GLU A 391 -3.77 -30.83 11.37
N ASN A 392 -3.19 -31.41 12.41
CA ASN A 392 -3.83 -32.43 13.21
C ASN A 392 -5.13 -31.93 13.86
N THR A 393 -5.17 -30.68 14.31
CA THR A 393 -6.37 -30.07 14.89
C THR A 393 -7.48 -29.94 13.84
N LEU A 394 -7.15 -29.42 12.66
CA LEU A 394 -8.12 -29.28 11.57
C LEU A 394 -8.67 -30.64 11.14
N GLU A 395 -7.79 -31.65 10.96
CA GLU A 395 -8.18 -32.99 10.56
C GLU A 395 -9.12 -33.67 11.57
N LYS A 396 -8.80 -33.56 12.88
CA LYS A 396 -9.68 -34.07 13.96
C LYS A 396 -11.06 -33.43 13.92
N TYR A 397 -11.12 -32.12 13.68
CA TYR A 397 -12.41 -31.40 13.64
C TYR A 397 -13.25 -31.77 12.42
N LEU A 398 -12.62 -31.97 11.26
CA LEU A 398 -13.32 -32.39 10.04
C LEU A 398 -13.81 -33.84 10.10
N LYS A 399 -13.14 -34.72 10.85
CA LYS A 399 -13.54 -36.11 11.06
C LYS A 399 -14.54 -36.32 12.18
N LEU A 400 -14.89 -35.27 12.95
CA LEU A 400 -15.76 -35.34 14.14
C LEU A 400 -15.24 -36.28 15.25
N ASP A 401 -13.97 -36.71 15.18
CA ASP A 401 -13.38 -37.57 16.19
C ASP A 401 -13.26 -36.83 17.54
N GLY A 402 -14.07 -37.21 18.54
CA GLY A 402 -13.99 -36.69 19.90
C GLY A 402 -14.52 -35.27 20.13
N LEU A 403 -15.23 -34.67 19.20
CA LEU A 403 -15.65 -33.25 19.18
C LEU A 403 -16.37 -32.77 20.45
N ALA A 404 -17.06 -33.64 21.16
CA ALA A 404 -17.79 -33.26 22.36
C ALA A 404 -16.89 -33.18 23.61
N HIS A 405 -15.85 -33.99 23.71
CA HIS A 405 -15.02 -34.15 24.90
C HIS A 405 -13.64 -33.49 24.83
N GLU A 406 -13.01 -33.49 23.65
CA GLU A 406 -11.62 -33.02 23.46
C GLU A 406 -11.50 -31.66 22.80
N PHE A 407 -12.63 -31.07 22.32
CA PHE A 407 -12.59 -29.79 21.57
C PHE A 407 -11.85 -28.69 22.31
N ASP A 408 -12.19 -28.46 23.59
CA ASP A 408 -11.62 -27.34 24.35
C ASP A 408 -10.14 -27.58 24.70
N ALA A 409 -9.73 -28.85 24.89
CA ALA A 409 -8.33 -29.20 25.11
C ALA A 409 -7.49 -28.98 23.83
N THR A 410 -7.94 -29.49 22.70
CA THR A 410 -7.26 -29.36 21.39
C THR A 410 -7.18 -27.90 20.95
N LYS A 411 -8.27 -27.13 21.13
CA LYS A 411 -8.28 -25.69 20.89
C LYS A 411 -7.27 -24.99 21.77
N THR A 412 -7.26 -25.29 23.08
CA THR A 412 -6.36 -24.65 24.05
C THR A 412 -4.90 -24.95 23.70
N GLU A 413 -4.60 -26.18 23.30
CA GLU A 413 -3.26 -26.57 22.86
C GLU A 413 -2.82 -25.75 21.64
N LEU A 414 -3.63 -25.67 20.57
CA LEU A 414 -3.29 -24.92 19.36
C LEU A 414 -3.15 -23.42 19.66
N VAL A 415 -4.05 -22.82 20.44
CA VAL A 415 -3.98 -21.41 20.82
C VAL A 415 -2.71 -21.12 21.60
N ASN A 416 -2.37 -21.98 22.57
CA ASN A 416 -1.15 -21.82 23.37
C ASN A 416 0.11 -21.96 22.50
N ARG A 417 0.19 -22.96 21.61
CA ARG A 417 1.30 -23.10 20.67
C ARG A 417 1.44 -21.89 19.76
N THR A 418 0.34 -21.42 19.21
CA THR A 418 0.32 -20.21 18.37
C THR A 418 0.89 -19.01 19.13
N CYS A 419 0.46 -18.81 20.38
CA CYS A 419 0.93 -17.71 21.21
C CYS A 419 2.42 -17.82 21.55
N VAL A 420 2.89 -18.99 22.00
CA VAL A 420 4.30 -19.24 22.32
C VAL A 420 5.19 -19.06 21.10
N THR A 421 4.80 -19.62 19.96
CA THR A 421 5.56 -19.45 18.70
C THR A 421 5.61 -17.99 18.27
N ARG A 422 4.51 -17.26 18.38
CA ARG A 422 4.45 -15.81 18.09
C ARG A 422 5.44 -15.02 18.94
N ILE A 423 5.45 -15.26 20.25
CA ILE A 423 6.35 -14.58 21.19
C ILE A 423 7.81 -14.93 20.88
N PHE A 424 8.09 -16.21 20.62
CA PHE A 424 9.44 -16.65 20.26
C PHE A 424 9.97 -15.96 19.00
N PHE A 425 9.17 -15.94 17.94
CA PHE A 425 9.56 -15.29 16.67
C PHE A 425 9.70 -13.78 16.82
N ALA A 426 8.86 -13.12 17.61
CA ALA A 426 9.00 -11.70 17.91
C ALA A 426 10.34 -11.41 18.63
N ASN A 427 10.70 -12.21 19.63
CA ASN A 427 11.97 -12.09 20.35
C ASN A 427 13.16 -12.42 19.43
N PHE A 428 13.06 -13.43 18.57
CA PHE A 428 14.07 -13.78 17.58
C PHE A 428 14.33 -12.60 16.62
N VAL A 429 13.28 -12.02 16.04
CA VAL A 429 13.39 -10.84 15.16
C VAL A 429 14.04 -9.68 15.89
N ASN A 430 13.63 -9.38 17.12
CA ASN A 430 14.17 -8.29 17.90
C ASN A 430 15.65 -8.53 18.23
N GLY A 431 16.00 -9.73 18.69
CA GLY A 431 17.39 -10.09 18.99
C GLY A 431 18.31 -9.94 17.77
N VAL A 432 17.89 -10.46 16.61
CA VAL A 432 18.63 -10.36 15.36
C VAL A 432 18.73 -8.91 14.86
N SER A 433 17.62 -8.16 14.89
CA SER A 433 17.60 -6.75 14.46
C SER A 433 18.52 -5.87 15.31
N ASN A 434 18.66 -6.17 16.61
CA ASN A 434 19.57 -5.48 17.54
C ASN A 434 21.01 -6.03 17.49
N GLY A 435 21.33 -6.85 16.49
CA GLY A 435 22.69 -7.36 16.24
C GLY A 435 23.16 -8.38 17.28
N LEU A 436 22.22 -9.03 18.02
CA LEU A 436 22.54 -10.01 19.09
C LEU A 436 23.51 -9.44 20.15
N ALA A 437 23.28 -8.19 20.56
CA ALA A 437 24.18 -7.41 21.41
C ALA A 437 24.46 -8.08 22.77
N GLU A 438 23.56 -8.92 23.29
CA GLU A 438 23.74 -9.63 24.56
C GLU A 438 24.87 -10.67 24.53
N ALA A 439 25.33 -11.09 23.33
CA ALA A 439 26.42 -12.03 23.19
C ALA A 439 27.81 -11.40 23.43
N GLU A 440 27.93 -10.06 23.48
CA GLU A 440 29.17 -9.34 23.70
C GLU A 440 29.40 -8.94 25.17
N SER A 441 28.34 -8.90 25.99
CA SER A 441 28.43 -8.45 27.38
C SER A 441 28.98 -9.51 28.36
N ASN A 442 29.18 -10.77 27.93
CA ASN A 442 29.67 -11.87 28.75
C ASN A 442 31.04 -12.45 28.31
N SER A 443 31.81 -11.70 27.50
CA SER A 443 33.17 -12.12 27.09
C SER A 443 34.27 -11.24 27.73
#